data_0599984890b82c18723a43082174cd4b
#
_entry.id   0599984890b82c18723a43082174cd4b
#
_cell.length_a   1.000
_cell.length_b   1.000
_cell.length_c   1.000
_cell.angle_alpha   90.00
_cell.angle_beta   90.00
_cell.angle_gamma   90.00
#
_symmetry.space_group_name_H-M   'P 1'
#
loop_
_entity.id
_entity.type
_entity.pdbx_description
1 polymer ?
#
loop_
_entity_poly.entity_id
_entity_poly.type
_entity_poly.pdbx_seq_one_letter_code
_entity_poly.pdbx_strand_id
1 'polypeptide(L)'
;MKPIKEGKVREIYDNGDSLIMVATDRISCFDVILNNEVTKKGTVLTQMSKFWFDMTQDILPNHMLSVDVKDMPEFFQQEKYDGNSMLCKKLEMLPIECIVRGYITGSGWESYKKTGKVCGIELPEGLKESDKLPEPIYTPSTKAEIGDHDENISFEQSVDYLEKRYPGKGQEYAEKLRDCTIALYKKCAEYALSRGIIIADTKFEFGLDENGNIVIADEMLTPDSSRFWPADGYEAGHGQPSFDKQFARDWLKANPDNNWTLPQDIVDKTIAKYLQAYEMLTGKSL
;
A
#
# COMPACT_ATOMS: atom_id res chain seq x y z
N MET A 1 -0.87 -18.50 -20.09
CA MET A 1 -0.32 -18.74 -18.76
C MET A 1 -1.44 -18.54 -17.76
N LYS A 2 -1.46 -19.27 -16.64
CA LYS A 2 -2.47 -19.05 -15.58
C LYS A 2 -1.77 -18.47 -14.36
N PRO A 3 -2.39 -17.53 -13.62
CA PRO A 3 -1.82 -17.04 -12.37
C PRO A 3 -1.79 -18.16 -11.33
N ILE A 4 -0.75 -18.15 -10.49
CA ILE A 4 -0.66 -19.02 -9.30
C ILE A 4 -1.43 -18.45 -8.11
N LYS A 5 -1.72 -17.13 -8.14
CA LYS A 5 -2.54 -16.44 -7.14
C LYS A 5 -3.29 -15.29 -7.81
N GLU A 6 -4.58 -15.22 -7.54
CA GLU A 6 -5.43 -14.09 -7.92
C GLU A 6 -5.89 -13.36 -6.65
N GLY A 7 -5.40 -12.14 -6.48
CA GLY A 7 -5.88 -11.22 -5.45
C GLY A 7 -7.05 -10.37 -5.94
N LYS A 8 -7.55 -9.48 -5.09
CA LYS A 8 -8.66 -8.58 -5.44
C LYS A 8 -8.33 -7.69 -6.64
N VAL A 9 -7.08 -7.23 -6.75
CA VAL A 9 -6.63 -6.28 -7.76
C VAL A 9 -5.32 -6.69 -8.45
N ARG A 10 -4.72 -7.82 -8.09
CA ARG A 10 -3.46 -8.32 -8.65
C ARG A 10 -3.52 -9.78 -8.98
N GLU A 11 -2.73 -10.13 -9.98
CA GLU A 11 -2.48 -11.50 -10.40
C GLU A 11 -0.98 -11.77 -10.29
N ILE A 12 -0.62 -12.93 -9.77
CA ILE A 12 0.78 -13.37 -9.62
C ILE A 12 0.98 -14.60 -10.47
N TYR A 13 2.01 -14.57 -11.31
CA TYR A 13 2.40 -15.66 -12.20
C TYR A 13 3.78 -16.19 -11.82
N ASP A 14 3.91 -17.51 -11.84
CA ASP A 14 5.21 -18.16 -11.67
C ASP A 14 6.03 -18.08 -12.96
N ASN A 15 7.26 -17.61 -12.86
CA ASN A 15 8.20 -17.51 -13.96
C ASN A 15 9.52 -18.24 -13.65
N GLY A 16 9.44 -19.43 -13.03
CA GLY A 16 10.62 -20.20 -12.64
C GLY A 16 11.34 -19.57 -11.44
N ASP A 17 12.47 -18.92 -11.64
CA ASP A 17 13.25 -18.28 -10.57
C ASP A 17 12.71 -16.92 -10.15
N SER A 18 11.68 -16.42 -10.81
CA SER A 18 11.08 -15.12 -10.58
C SER A 18 9.55 -15.20 -10.57
N LEU A 19 8.91 -14.07 -10.26
CA LEU A 19 7.46 -13.89 -10.36
C LEU A 19 7.15 -12.76 -11.32
N ILE A 20 5.96 -12.81 -11.92
CA ILE A 20 5.40 -11.66 -12.62
C ILE A 20 4.13 -11.24 -11.89
N MET A 21 4.11 -10.00 -11.42
CA MET A 21 2.94 -9.38 -10.79
C MET A 21 2.25 -8.48 -11.81
N VAL A 22 0.97 -8.74 -12.05
CA VAL A 22 0.13 -7.90 -12.90
C VAL A 22 -0.87 -7.17 -12.02
N ALA A 23 -0.79 -5.84 -12.00
CA ALA A 23 -1.82 -5.00 -11.39
C ALA A 23 -2.95 -4.84 -12.41
N THR A 24 -4.15 -5.26 -12.03
CA THR A 24 -5.32 -5.18 -12.91
C THR A 24 -6.06 -3.85 -12.75
N ASP A 25 -6.96 -3.56 -13.66
CA ASP A 25 -7.86 -2.41 -13.58
C ASP A 25 -9.08 -2.67 -12.68
N ARG A 26 -9.15 -3.84 -12.05
CA ARG A 26 -10.18 -4.13 -11.03
C ARG A 26 -10.09 -3.17 -9.86
N ILE A 27 -11.23 -2.79 -9.34
CA ILE A 27 -11.34 -1.98 -8.13
C ILE A 27 -12.09 -2.76 -7.05
N SER A 28 -11.61 -2.68 -5.82
CA SER A 28 -12.26 -3.29 -4.66
C SER A 28 -12.61 -2.22 -3.63
N CYS A 29 -13.84 -2.25 -3.13
CA CYS A 29 -14.32 -1.44 -2.03
C CYS A 29 -15.03 -2.33 -1.01
N PHE A 30 -14.80 -2.09 0.28
CA PHE A 30 -15.41 -2.86 1.37
C PHE A 30 -15.23 -4.39 1.20
N ASP A 31 -14.02 -4.79 0.79
CA ASP A 31 -13.60 -6.16 0.52
C ASP A 31 -14.31 -6.87 -0.66
N VAL A 32 -15.15 -6.16 -1.40
CA VAL A 32 -15.83 -6.65 -2.60
C VAL A 32 -15.17 -6.08 -3.86
N ILE A 33 -14.93 -6.94 -4.86
CA ILE A 33 -14.50 -6.51 -6.19
C ILE A 33 -15.73 -5.99 -6.91
N LEU A 34 -15.66 -4.76 -7.42
CA LEU A 34 -16.75 -4.14 -8.15
C LEU A 34 -16.87 -4.71 -9.57
N ASN A 35 -18.05 -4.56 -10.17
CA ASN A 35 -18.30 -4.99 -11.53
C ASN A 35 -17.60 -4.11 -12.59
N ASN A 36 -17.17 -2.90 -12.20
CA ASN A 36 -16.44 -2.00 -13.07
C ASN A 36 -14.94 -2.29 -13.06
N GLU A 37 -14.30 -2.01 -14.17
CA GLU A 37 -12.87 -1.79 -14.27
C GLU A 37 -12.58 -0.28 -14.33
N VAL A 38 -11.45 0.12 -13.77
CA VAL A 38 -10.97 1.51 -13.79
C VAL A 38 -9.73 1.54 -14.69
N THR A 39 -9.94 1.84 -15.94
CA THR A 39 -8.90 1.82 -16.99
C THR A 39 -7.67 2.62 -16.57
N LYS A 40 -6.47 2.06 -16.78
CA LYS A 40 -5.16 2.57 -16.37
C LYS A 40 -4.86 2.48 -14.86
N LYS A 41 -5.79 2.02 -14.02
CA LYS A 41 -5.52 1.88 -12.58
C LYS A 41 -4.30 0.99 -12.34
N GLY A 42 -4.24 -0.18 -12.97
CA GLY A 42 -3.12 -1.11 -12.85
C GLY A 42 -1.79 -0.47 -13.26
N THR A 43 -1.79 0.31 -14.33
CA THR A 43 -0.61 1.05 -14.79
C THR A 43 -0.15 2.07 -13.74
N VAL A 44 -1.07 2.86 -13.17
CA VAL A 44 -0.72 3.81 -12.10
C VAL A 44 -0.08 3.09 -10.91
N LEU A 45 -0.65 1.98 -10.44
CA LEU A 45 -0.12 1.24 -9.29
C LEU A 45 1.31 0.73 -9.55
N THR A 46 1.55 0.15 -10.73
CA THR A 46 2.86 -0.40 -11.09
C THR A 46 3.91 0.69 -11.28
N GLN A 47 3.59 1.75 -12.03
CA GLN A 47 4.54 2.83 -12.32
C GLN A 47 4.82 3.68 -11.08
N MET A 48 3.86 3.86 -10.19
CA MET A 48 4.06 4.54 -8.91
C MET A 48 4.95 3.72 -7.98
N SER A 49 4.73 2.42 -7.86
CA SER A 49 5.61 1.52 -7.10
C SER A 49 7.03 1.55 -7.63
N LYS A 50 7.21 1.48 -8.97
CA LYS A 50 8.53 1.61 -9.62
C LYS A 50 9.23 2.91 -9.22
N PHE A 51 8.52 4.03 -9.29
CA PHE A 51 9.06 5.34 -8.92
C PHE A 51 9.63 5.34 -7.50
N TRP A 52 8.88 4.83 -6.53
CA TRP A 52 9.31 4.76 -5.14
C TRP A 52 10.42 3.74 -4.90
N PHE A 53 10.37 2.58 -5.56
CA PHE A 53 11.44 1.60 -5.49
C PHE A 53 12.77 2.18 -5.99
N ASP A 54 12.76 2.91 -7.10
CA ASP A 54 13.95 3.56 -7.63
C ASP A 54 14.50 4.62 -6.67
N MET A 55 13.63 5.38 -6.00
CA MET A 55 14.00 6.46 -5.08
C MET A 55 14.58 5.95 -3.74
N THR A 56 14.24 4.76 -3.31
CA THR A 56 14.53 4.25 -1.96
C THR A 56 15.57 3.14 -1.90
N GLN A 57 16.28 2.89 -3.00
CA GLN A 57 17.34 1.86 -3.08
C GLN A 57 18.47 2.07 -2.07
N ASP A 58 18.71 3.30 -1.64
CA ASP A 58 19.70 3.66 -0.63
C ASP A 58 19.29 3.27 0.81
N ILE A 59 18.00 2.99 1.04
CA ILE A 59 17.49 2.56 2.34
C ILE A 59 17.40 1.04 2.41
N LEU A 60 16.77 0.42 1.41
CA LEU A 60 16.51 -1.01 1.40
C LEU A 60 16.40 -1.52 -0.04
N PRO A 61 16.90 -2.73 -0.35
CA PRO A 61 16.64 -3.36 -1.63
C PRO A 61 15.15 -3.69 -1.77
N ASN A 62 14.68 -3.72 -3.01
CA ASN A 62 13.32 -4.10 -3.38
C ASN A 62 13.30 -5.32 -4.31
N HIS A 63 12.13 -5.91 -4.49
CA HIS A 63 11.95 -7.12 -5.28
C HIS A 63 11.85 -6.87 -6.79
N MET A 64 11.72 -5.63 -7.25
CA MET A 64 11.56 -5.31 -8.67
C MET A 64 12.83 -5.63 -9.46
N LEU A 65 12.68 -6.39 -10.53
CA LEU A 65 13.72 -6.66 -11.51
C LEU A 65 13.54 -5.81 -12.77
N SER A 66 12.29 -5.74 -13.29
CA SER A 66 11.95 -4.93 -14.46
C SER A 66 10.44 -4.64 -14.51
N VAL A 67 10.08 -3.55 -15.17
CA VAL A 67 8.69 -3.28 -15.59
C VAL A 67 8.55 -3.24 -17.12
N ASP A 68 9.61 -3.50 -17.86
CA ASP A 68 9.56 -3.65 -19.31
C ASP A 68 9.08 -5.07 -19.67
N VAL A 69 7.97 -5.17 -20.36
CA VAL A 69 7.42 -6.46 -20.78
C VAL A 69 8.33 -7.24 -21.73
N LYS A 70 9.32 -6.57 -22.35
CA LYS A 70 10.33 -7.23 -23.18
C LYS A 70 11.27 -8.13 -22.37
N ASP A 71 11.42 -7.86 -21.07
CA ASP A 71 12.18 -8.70 -20.14
C ASP A 71 11.38 -9.87 -19.61
N MET A 72 10.12 -10.00 -20.02
CA MET A 72 9.17 -11.03 -19.58
C MET A 72 8.89 -12.04 -20.69
N PRO A 73 8.35 -13.23 -20.38
CA PRO A 73 7.92 -14.18 -21.40
C PRO A 73 6.96 -13.58 -22.43
N GLU A 74 6.98 -14.12 -23.66
CA GLU A 74 6.17 -13.66 -24.81
C GLU A 74 4.68 -13.48 -24.44
N PHE A 75 4.14 -14.31 -23.55
CA PHE A 75 2.77 -14.19 -23.05
C PHE A 75 2.45 -12.79 -22.51
N PHE A 76 3.42 -12.11 -21.88
CA PHE A 76 3.25 -10.78 -21.28
C PHE A 76 3.61 -9.63 -22.24
N GLN A 77 4.14 -9.93 -23.44
CA GLN A 77 4.51 -8.91 -24.43
C GLN A 77 3.30 -8.44 -25.27
N GLN A 78 2.12 -8.37 -24.65
CA GLN A 78 0.88 -7.89 -25.23
C GLN A 78 0.53 -6.54 -24.61
N GLU A 79 -0.12 -5.67 -25.38
CA GLU A 79 -0.49 -4.31 -24.96
C GLU A 79 -1.21 -4.27 -23.60
N LYS A 80 -2.07 -5.23 -23.31
CA LYS A 80 -2.81 -5.31 -22.04
C LYS A 80 -1.95 -5.50 -20.79
N TYR A 81 -0.68 -5.92 -20.94
CA TYR A 81 0.27 -6.13 -19.86
C TYR A 81 1.33 -5.04 -19.79
N ASP A 82 1.40 -4.18 -20.80
CA ASP A 82 2.37 -3.10 -20.85
C ASP A 82 2.03 -2.01 -19.81
N GLY A 83 3.06 -1.64 -19.04
CA GLY A 83 2.95 -0.64 -17.98
C GLY A 83 2.34 -1.11 -16.66
N ASN A 84 1.59 -2.23 -16.63
CA ASN A 84 0.94 -2.73 -15.42
C ASN A 84 1.54 -4.04 -14.87
N SER A 85 2.62 -4.51 -15.48
CA SER A 85 3.33 -5.75 -15.11
C SER A 85 4.70 -5.45 -14.51
N MET A 86 5.10 -6.26 -13.54
CA MET A 86 6.41 -6.16 -12.87
C MET A 86 7.01 -7.55 -12.73
N LEU A 87 8.21 -7.71 -13.27
CA LEU A 87 9.07 -8.87 -13.02
C LEU A 87 9.73 -8.71 -11.66
N CYS A 88 9.56 -9.68 -10.78
CA CYS A 88 9.96 -9.60 -9.38
C CYS A 88 10.83 -10.80 -8.96
N LYS A 89 11.72 -10.57 -8.02
CA LYS A 89 12.38 -11.65 -7.27
C LYS A 89 11.34 -12.47 -6.49
N LYS A 90 11.55 -13.78 -6.40
CA LYS A 90 10.84 -14.61 -5.43
C LYS A 90 11.40 -14.34 -4.03
N LEU A 91 10.50 -14.11 -3.09
CA LEU A 91 10.83 -13.87 -1.68
C LEU A 91 9.99 -14.78 -0.81
N GLU A 92 10.53 -15.15 0.34
CA GLU A 92 9.73 -15.69 1.43
C GLU A 92 9.05 -14.52 2.14
N MET A 93 7.75 -14.33 1.92
CA MET A 93 7.01 -13.20 2.47
C MET A 93 6.89 -13.28 3.99
N LEU A 94 7.25 -12.20 4.66
CA LEU A 94 7.07 -12.06 6.11
C LEU A 94 5.59 -11.83 6.43
N PRO A 95 5.06 -12.48 7.48
CA PRO A 95 3.63 -12.49 7.77
C PRO A 95 3.16 -11.26 8.59
N ILE A 96 3.77 -10.11 8.36
CA ILE A 96 3.46 -8.84 9.04
C ILE A 96 3.15 -7.79 7.97
N GLU A 97 2.04 -7.11 8.11
CA GLU A 97 1.77 -5.86 7.41
C GLU A 97 2.38 -4.70 8.18
N CYS A 98 3.31 -4.01 7.55
CA CYS A 98 4.08 -2.94 8.19
C CYS A 98 3.41 -1.60 7.92
N ILE A 99 2.54 -1.19 8.82
CA ILE A 99 1.78 0.06 8.73
C ILE A 99 2.52 1.14 9.50
N VAL A 100 2.68 2.31 8.88
CA VAL A 100 3.24 3.51 9.49
C VAL A 100 2.25 4.66 9.34
N ARG A 101 2.11 5.45 10.40
CA ARG A 101 1.17 6.58 10.46
C ARG A 101 1.92 7.85 10.85
N GLY A 102 1.86 8.86 10.00
CA GLY A 102 2.34 10.21 10.32
C GLY A 102 1.22 11.14 10.76
N TYR A 103 -0.02 10.75 10.49
CA TYR A 103 -1.25 11.46 10.85
C TYR A 103 -2.24 10.48 11.47
N ILE A 104 -3.08 10.96 12.39
CA ILE A 104 -4.06 10.10 13.06
C ILE A 104 -5.39 10.09 12.30
N THR A 105 -5.70 8.98 11.64
CA THR A 105 -6.90 8.81 10.81
C THR A 105 -7.30 7.34 10.69
N GLY A 106 -8.44 7.06 10.10
CA GLY A 106 -8.91 5.70 9.85
C GLY A 106 -8.97 4.85 11.13
N SER A 107 -8.53 3.60 11.05
CA SER A 107 -8.55 2.68 12.20
C SER A 107 -7.67 3.15 13.36
N GLY A 108 -6.60 3.90 13.09
CA GLY A 108 -5.78 4.53 14.12
C GLY A 108 -6.56 5.58 14.91
N TRP A 109 -7.33 6.42 14.24
CA TRP A 109 -8.22 7.39 14.88
C TRP A 109 -9.31 6.71 15.71
N GLU A 110 -9.93 5.65 15.18
CA GLU A 110 -10.94 4.89 15.90
C GLU A 110 -10.38 4.24 17.18
N SER A 111 -9.16 3.70 17.12
CA SER A 111 -8.47 3.15 18.29
C SER A 111 -8.15 4.25 19.32
N TYR A 112 -7.59 5.35 18.87
CA TYR A 112 -7.24 6.48 19.74
C TYR A 112 -8.45 7.07 20.48
N LYS A 113 -9.58 7.27 19.79
CA LYS A 113 -10.82 7.75 20.43
C LYS A 113 -11.29 6.84 21.58
N LYS A 114 -11.08 5.54 21.44
CA LYS A 114 -11.52 4.55 22.44
C LYS A 114 -10.55 4.40 23.61
N THR A 115 -9.27 4.46 23.36
CA THR A 115 -8.25 4.02 24.33
C THR A 115 -7.12 5.01 24.58
N GLY A 116 -7.01 6.09 23.80
CA GLY A 116 -5.85 6.97 23.79
C GLY A 116 -4.58 6.34 23.18
N LYS A 117 -4.71 5.12 22.62
CA LYS A 117 -3.57 4.33 22.12
C LYS A 117 -3.84 3.79 20.72
N VAL A 118 -2.75 3.51 20.00
CA VAL A 118 -2.77 2.78 18.73
C VAL A 118 -1.70 1.68 18.79
N CYS A 119 -2.08 0.43 18.62
CA CYS A 119 -1.16 -0.73 18.71
C CYS A 119 -0.30 -0.72 20.00
N GLY A 120 -0.89 -0.33 21.13
CA GLY A 120 -0.20 -0.22 22.42
C GLY A 120 0.61 1.07 22.61
N ILE A 121 0.77 1.91 21.59
CA ILE A 121 1.48 3.19 21.66
C ILE A 121 0.56 4.25 22.25
N GLU A 122 0.96 4.84 23.37
CA GLU A 122 0.26 6.00 23.97
C GLU A 122 0.50 7.25 23.13
N LEU A 123 -0.57 7.94 22.78
CA LEU A 123 -0.51 9.20 22.04
C LEU A 123 -0.90 10.38 22.93
N PRO A 124 -0.44 11.59 22.59
CA PRO A 124 -0.83 12.80 23.33
C PRO A 124 -2.35 12.95 23.43
N GLU A 125 -2.81 13.49 24.55
CA GLU A 125 -4.22 13.84 24.73
C GLU A 125 -4.63 15.02 23.84
N GLY A 126 -5.90 15.05 23.45
CA GLY A 126 -6.50 16.16 22.71
C GLY A 126 -6.23 16.16 21.20
N LEU A 127 -5.70 15.07 20.65
CA LEU A 127 -5.58 14.94 19.19
C LEU A 127 -6.97 14.93 18.54
N LYS A 128 -7.06 15.57 17.39
CA LYS A 128 -8.22 15.59 16.52
C LYS A 128 -8.01 14.67 15.31
N GLU A 129 -9.08 14.29 14.65
CA GLU A 129 -8.98 13.53 13.40
C GLU A 129 -8.11 14.27 12.38
N SER A 130 -7.24 13.53 11.72
CA SER A 130 -6.25 14.04 10.75
C SER A 130 -5.13 14.90 11.34
N ASP A 131 -4.99 15.01 12.65
CA ASP A 131 -3.81 15.68 13.24
C ASP A 131 -2.52 14.98 12.80
N LYS A 132 -1.49 15.81 12.55
CA LYS A 132 -0.12 15.33 12.39
C LYS A 132 0.40 14.83 13.73
N LEU A 133 0.95 13.62 13.74
CA LEU A 133 1.60 13.08 14.93
C LEU A 133 2.97 13.76 15.16
N PRO A 134 3.42 13.89 16.42
CA PRO A 134 4.76 14.44 16.73
C PRO A 134 5.87 13.68 16.00
N GLU A 135 5.79 12.35 15.96
CA GLU A 135 6.66 11.46 15.21
C GLU A 135 5.79 10.40 14.51
N PRO A 136 6.22 9.89 13.35
CA PRO A 136 5.57 8.73 12.73
C PRO A 136 5.60 7.52 13.68
N ILE A 137 4.49 6.80 13.76
CA ILE A 137 4.36 5.60 14.58
C ILE A 137 4.25 4.36 13.71
N TYR A 138 4.92 3.28 14.15
CA TYR A 138 4.83 1.96 13.54
C TYR A 138 3.70 1.16 14.20
N THR A 139 2.70 0.81 13.41
CA THR A 139 1.46 0.17 13.87
C THR A 139 1.18 -1.10 13.06
N PRO A 140 1.94 -2.19 13.32
CA PRO A 140 1.86 -3.40 12.53
C PRO A 140 0.52 -4.11 12.65
N SER A 141 0.19 -4.94 11.67
CA SER A 141 -0.88 -5.91 11.76
C SER A 141 -0.42 -7.29 11.31
N THR A 142 -1.12 -8.32 11.72
CA THR A 142 -0.94 -9.65 11.15
C THR A 142 -1.44 -9.64 9.71
N LYS A 143 -0.87 -10.52 8.90
CA LYS A 143 -1.41 -10.83 7.59
C LYS A 143 -2.26 -12.09 7.71
N ALA A 144 -3.58 -11.89 7.76
CA ALA A 144 -4.53 -12.97 7.90
C ALA A 144 -4.51 -13.94 6.71
N GLU A 145 -4.85 -15.20 6.96
CA GLU A 145 -5.15 -16.14 5.89
C GLU A 145 -6.46 -15.76 5.17
N ILE A 146 -6.66 -16.30 3.98
CA ILE A 146 -7.85 -15.99 3.18
C ILE A 146 -9.11 -16.39 3.96
N GLY A 147 -9.91 -15.39 4.34
CA GLY A 147 -11.17 -15.58 5.09
C GLY A 147 -11.15 -15.02 6.51
N ASP A 148 -9.97 -14.67 7.04
CA ASP A 148 -9.82 -13.99 8.32
C ASP A 148 -9.54 -12.50 8.11
N HIS A 149 -9.64 -11.72 9.19
CA HIS A 149 -9.33 -10.29 9.19
C HIS A 149 -7.92 -10.04 9.76
N ASP A 150 -7.22 -9.08 9.17
CA ASP A 150 -5.95 -8.59 9.69
C ASP A 150 -6.17 -7.97 11.08
N GLU A 151 -5.35 -8.34 12.05
CA GLU A 151 -5.43 -7.83 13.42
C GLU A 151 -4.28 -6.85 13.68
N ASN A 152 -4.63 -5.66 14.16
CA ASN A 152 -3.63 -4.72 14.67
C ASN A 152 -2.95 -5.31 15.90
N ILE A 153 -1.61 -5.31 15.90
CA ILE A 153 -0.79 -5.85 16.97
C ILE A 153 0.22 -4.83 17.48
N SER A 154 0.69 -5.02 18.71
CA SER A 154 1.80 -4.22 19.22
C SER A 154 3.13 -4.66 18.61
N PHE A 155 4.17 -3.84 18.82
CA PHE A 155 5.53 -4.23 18.41
C PHE A 155 5.96 -5.54 19.09
N GLU A 156 5.72 -5.69 20.38
CA GLU A 156 6.06 -6.89 21.16
C GLU A 156 5.32 -8.12 20.63
N GLN A 157 4.04 -7.98 20.29
CA GLN A 157 3.29 -9.06 19.66
C GLN A 157 3.83 -9.42 18.29
N SER A 158 4.34 -8.45 17.51
CA SER A 158 4.99 -8.74 16.23
C SER A 158 6.29 -9.51 16.41
N VAL A 159 7.06 -9.22 17.47
CA VAL A 159 8.25 -10.02 17.85
C VAL A 159 7.87 -11.47 18.12
N ASP A 160 6.86 -11.69 18.97
CA ASP A 160 6.39 -13.03 19.32
C ASP A 160 5.88 -13.81 18.08
N TYR A 161 5.19 -13.11 17.18
CA TYR A 161 4.67 -13.71 15.96
C TYR A 161 5.79 -14.14 15.00
N LEU A 162 6.80 -13.29 14.85
CA LEU A 162 7.98 -13.58 14.02
C LEU A 162 8.88 -14.65 14.68
N GLU A 163 9.03 -14.66 16.02
CA GLU A 163 9.80 -15.67 16.73
C GLU A 163 9.24 -17.08 16.55
N LYS A 164 7.92 -17.22 16.55
CA LYS A 164 7.24 -18.50 16.26
C LYS A 164 7.53 -19.01 14.85
N ARG A 165 7.60 -18.10 13.88
CA ARG A 165 7.86 -18.43 12.48
C ARG A 165 9.35 -18.62 12.18
N TYR A 166 10.20 -17.80 12.83
CA TYR A 166 11.65 -17.74 12.64
C TYR A 166 12.37 -17.80 14.00
N PRO A 167 12.49 -18.99 14.61
CA PRO A 167 13.08 -19.13 15.95
C PRO A 167 14.49 -18.51 16.04
N GLY A 168 14.69 -17.66 17.05
CA GLY A 168 15.93 -16.92 17.28
C GLY A 168 16.10 -15.65 16.41
N LYS A 169 15.09 -15.28 15.59
CA LYS A 169 15.12 -14.12 14.70
C LYS A 169 13.98 -13.11 14.92
N GLY A 170 13.03 -13.43 15.79
CA GLY A 170 11.83 -12.61 15.98
C GLY A 170 12.13 -11.17 16.31
N GLN A 171 13.00 -10.91 17.31
CA GLN A 171 13.40 -9.57 17.71
C GLN A 171 14.13 -8.83 16.57
N GLU A 172 15.12 -9.48 15.96
CA GLU A 172 15.92 -8.91 14.86
C GLU A 172 15.03 -8.49 13.68
N TYR A 173 14.14 -9.37 13.26
CA TYR A 173 13.26 -9.06 12.12
C TYR A 173 12.23 -7.98 12.46
N ALA A 174 11.63 -8.03 13.65
CA ALA A 174 10.66 -7.01 14.07
C ALA A 174 11.30 -5.61 14.13
N GLU A 175 12.50 -5.49 14.68
CA GLU A 175 13.24 -4.22 14.73
C GLU A 175 13.59 -3.71 13.33
N LYS A 176 14.09 -4.57 12.45
CA LYS A 176 14.40 -4.20 11.06
C LYS A 176 13.16 -3.75 10.30
N LEU A 177 12.03 -4.48 10.44
CA LEU A 177 10.76 -4.09 9.80
C LEU A 177 10.30 -2.72 10.28
N ARG A 178 10.31 -2.47 11.58
CA ARG A 178 9.95 -1.16 12.15
C ARG A 178 10.85 -0.06 11.63
N ASP A 179 12.15 -0.24 11.74
CA ASP A 179 13.13 0.80 11.44
C ASP A 179 13.18 1.13 9.94
N CYS A 180 13.12 0.10 9.07
CA CYS A 180 13.02 0.30 7.63
C CYS A 180 11.70 0.97 7.23
N THR A 181 10.58 0.56 7.83
CA THR A 181 9.26 1.15 7.56
C THR A 181 9.24 2.63 7.89
N ILE A 182 9.76 3.02 9.06
CA ILE A 182 9.83 4.42 9.47
C ILE A 182 10.78 5.21 8.57
N ALA A 183 11.94 4.67 8.22
CA ALA A 183 12.91 5.34 7.36
C ALA A 183 12.36 5.56 5.94
N LEU A 184 11.72 4.55 5.35
CA LEU A 184 11.05 4.65 4.05
C LEU A 184 9.95 5.72 4.09
N TYR A 185 9.10 5.68 5.11
CA TYR A 185 8.03 6.65 5.26
C TYR A 185 8.55 8.08 5.37
N LYS A 186 9.53 8.34 6.25
CA LYS A 186 10.06 9.70 6.45
C LYS A 186 10.60 10.29 5.15
N LYS A 187 11.42 9.54 4.41
CA LYS A 187 11.98 9.98 3.14
C LYS A 187 10.88 10.27 2.10
N CYS A 188 9.96 9.34 1.93
CA CYS A 188 8.92 9.46 0.91
C CYS A 188 7.87 10.53 1.27
N ALA A 189 7.51 10.66 2.55
CA ALA A 189 6.57 11.68 3.02
C ALA A 189 7.11 13.10 2.86
N GLU A 190 8.41 13.32 3.13
CA GLU A 190 9.08 14.59 2.88
C GLU A 190 9.06 14.96 1.40
N TYR A 191 9.43 14.01 0.53
CA TYR A 191 9.38 14.21 -0.91
C TYR A 191 7.95 14.50 -1.40
N ALA A 192 6.97 13.69 -0.99
CA ALA A 192 5.57 13.86 -1.40
C ALA A 192 5.02 15.22 -0.98
N LEU A 193 5.37 15.67 0.23
CA LEU A 193 4.98 16.99 0.72
C LEU A 193 5.54 18.11 -0.15
N SER A 194 6.78 18.00 -0.60
CA SER A 194 7.38 18.95 -1.55
C SER A 194 6.67 18.98 -2.91
N ARG A 195 5.91 17.93 -3.22
CA ARG A 195 5.09 17.79 -4.44
C ARG A 195 3.60 18.10 -4.21
N GLY A 196 3.25 18.61 -3.01
CA GLY A 196 1.88 18.99 -2.67
C GLY A 196 1.00 17.82 -2.18
N ILE A 197 1.58 16.71 -1.79
CA ILE A 197 0.87 15.53 -1.28
C ILE A 197 1.31 15.22 0.15
N ILE A 198 0.36 15.06 1.06
CA ILE A 198 0.55 14.50 2.39
C ILE A 198 0.32 12.99 2.30
N ILE A 199 1.32 12.21 2.72
CA ILE A 199 1.15 10.77 2.98
C ILE A 199 0.75 10.62 4.44
N ALA A 200 -0.54 10.39 4.70
CA ALA A 200 -1.03 10.28 6.08
C ALA A 200 -0.60 8.98 6.74
N ASP A 201 -0.75 7.89 6.04
CA ASP A 201 -0.31 6.56 6.41
C ASP A 201 -0.06 5.69 5.18
N THR A 202 0.64 4.60 5.38
CA THR A 202 0.88 3.61 4.34
C THR A 202 1.16 2.24 4.95
N LYS A 203 1.03 1.22 4.13
CA LYS A 203 1.35 -0.18 4.43
C LYS A 203 2.46 -0.65 3.51
N PHE A 204 3.52 -1.23 4.09
CA PHE A 204 4.56 -1.94 3.36
C PHE A 204 4.50 -3.43 3.65
N GLU A 205 4.91 -4.24 2.67
CA GLU A 205 5.13 -5.67 2.82
C GLU A 205 6.59 -5.99 2.51
N PHE A 206 7.15 -6.94 3.27
CA PHE A 206 8.53 -7.35 3.14
C PHE A 206 8.64 -8.86 3.02
N GLY A 207 9.71 -9.31 2.42
CA GLY A 207 10.08 -10.71 2.36
C GLY A 207 11.56 -10.92 2.61
N LEU A 208 11.96 -12.17 2.74
CA LEU A 208 13.34 -12.57 2.84
C LEU A 208 13.84 -13.08 1.48
N ASP A 209 15.03 -12.63 1.09
CA ASP A 209 15.73 -13.19 -0.04
C ASP A 209 16.39 -14.56 0.34
N GLU A 210 17.05 -15.19 -0.61
CA GLU A 210 17.74 -16.45 -0.44
C GLU A 210 18.85 -16.45 0.63
N ASN A 211 19.33 -15.26 1.00
CA ASN A 211 20.36 -15.06 2.04
C ASN A 211 19.75 -14.63 3.38
N GLY A 212 18.43 -14.57 3.50
CA GLY A 212 17.73 -14.12 4.71
C GLY A 212 17.74 -12.60 4.92
N ASN A 213 18.04 -11.81 3.89
CA ASN A 213 17.97 -10.37 3.97
C ASN A 213 16.54 -9.88 3.73
N ILE A 214 16.14 -8.85 4.48
CA ILE A 214 14.84 -8.22 4.30
C ILE A 214 14.85 -7.36 3.03
N VAL A 215 13.82 -7.58 2.20
CA VAL A 215 13.60 -6.91 0.92
C VAL A 215 12.18 -6.38 0.90
N ILE A 216 11.97 -5.12 0.46
CA ILE A 216 10.62 -4.59 0.27
C ILE A 216 9.97 -5.23 -0.95
N ALA A 217 8.70 -5.58 -0.82
CA ALA A 217 7.93 -6.32 -1.81
C ALA A 217 6.55 -5.69 -2.03
N ASP A 218 5.72 -6.35 -2.84
CA ASP A 218 4.37 -5.94 -3.22
C ASP A 218 4.35 -4.56 -3.87
N GLU A 219 3.40 -3.72 -3.56
CA GLU A 219 3.32 -2.33 -4.01
C GLU A 219 3.90 -1.37 -2.98
N MET A 220 4.32 -0.22 -3.44
CA MET A 220 4.87 0.81 -2.57
C MET A 220 4.18 2.15 -2.81
N LEU A 221 3.58 2.70 -1.74
CA LEU A 221 3.07 4.07 -1.69
C LEU A 221 2.16 4.43 -2.88
N THR A 222 1.17 3.59 -3.09
CA THR A 222 0.12 3.80 -4.09
C THR A 222 -1.16 4.30 -3.43
N PRO A 223 -2.13 4.83 -4.18
CA PRO A 223 -3.44 5.17 -3.64
C PRO A 223 -4.22 3.97 -3.07
N ASP A 224 -3.85 2.74 -3.40
CA ASP A 224 -4.47 1.53 -2.83
C ASP A 224 -3.87 1.13 -1.49
N SER A 225 -2.58 1.38 -1.26
CA SER A 225 -1.86 1.02 -0.03
C SER A 225 -1.66 2.20 0.93
N SER A 226 -2.03 3.42 0.55
CA SER A 226 -1.72 4.64 1.27
C SER A 226 -2.90 5.61 1.26
N ARG A 227 -2.94 6.51 2.26
CA ARG A 227 -3.79 7.69 2.22
C ARG A 227 -2.97 8.89 1.76
N PHE A 228 -3.29 9.37 0.57
CA PHE A 228 -2.71 10.58 -0.01
C PHE A 228 -3.71 11.72 0.06
N TRP A 229 -3.33 12.80 0.73
CA TRP A 229 -4.15 13.99 0.85
C TRP A 229 -3.53 15.16 0.09
N PRO A 230 -4.31 16.05 -0.51
CA PRO A 230 -3.82 17.34 -0.97
C PRO A 230 -3.20 18.09 0.22
N ALA A 231 -1.99 18.61 0.07
CA ALA A 231 -1.39 19.47 1.08
C ALA A 231 -2.08 20.83 1.12
N ASP A 232 -2.52 21.32 -0.04
CA ASP A 232 -3.33 22.53 -0.15
C ASP A 232 -4.72 22.28 0.46
N GLY A 233 -5.12 23.16 1.38
CA GLY A 233 -6.39 23.07 2.08
C GLY A 233 -6.45 21.99 3.18
N TYR A 234 -5.30 21.39 3.55
CA TYR A 234 -5.26 20.48 4.70
C TYR A 234 -5.62 21.24 6.00
N GLU A 235 -6.57 20.68 6.74
CA GLU A 235 -7.00 21.17 8.05
C GLU A 235 -7.37 19.99 8.94
N ALA A 236 -6.78 19.93 10.13
CA ALA A 236 -7.10 18.89 11.11
C ALA A 236 -8.48 19.11 11.75
N GLY A 237 -9.06 18.06 12.30
CA GLY A 237 -10.35 18.09 12.99
C GLY A 237 -11.49 17.39 12.25
N HIS A 238 -11.22 16.92 11.04
CA HIS A 238 -12.17 16.16 10.21
C HIS A 238 -11.42 15.30 9.19
N GLY A 239 -12.15 14.42 8.49
CA GLY A 239 -11.60 13.63 7.39
C GLY A 239 -11.15 14.52 6.23
N GLN A 240 -10.09 14.11 5.53
CA GLN A 240 -9.49 14.88 4.43
C GLN A 240 -9.96 14.36 3.06
N PRO A 241 -10.01 15.25 2.04
CA PRO A 241 -10.05 14.79 0.65
C PRO A 241 -8.86 13.88 0.34
N SER A 242 -9.04 12.91 -0.54
CA SER A 242 -8.02 11.90 -0.83
C SER A 242 -7.85 11.70 -2.34
N PHE A 243 -6.64 11.30 -2.76
CA PHE A 243 -6.32 10.91 -4.13
C PHE A 243 -6.58 9.43 -4.41
N ASP A 244 -7.52 8.83 -3.69
CA ASP A 244 -7.85 7.41 -3.81
C ASP A 244 -9.29 7.17 -4.29
N LYS A 245 -9.81 5.99 -3.97
CA LYS A 245 -11.17 5.55 -4.28
C LYS A 245 -12.26 6.06 -3.33
N GLN A 246 -12.05 7.18 -2.65
CA GLN A 246 -13.04 7.73 -1.73
C GLN A 246 -14.36 8.09 -2.43
N PHE A 247 -14.30 8.63 -3.65
CA PHE A 247 -15.51 8.87 -4.46
C PHE A 247 -16.34 7.60 -4.67
N ALA A 248 -15.67 6.49 -4.97
CA ALA A 248 -16.35 5.20 -5.14
C ALA A 248 -16.98 4.73 -3.83
N ARG A 249 -16.24 4.81 -2.71
CA ARG A 249 -16.74 4.42 -1.40
C ARG A 249 -17.93 5.26 -0.95
N ASP A 250 -17.88 6.57 -1.12
CA ASP A 250 -18.95 7.50 -0.73
C ASP A 250 -20.21 7.26 -1.55
N TRP A 251 -20.04 7.06 -2.85
CA TRP A 251 -21.16 6.74 -3.73
C TRP A 251 -21.82 5.41 -3.35
N LEU A 252 -21.04 4.35 -3.10
CA LEU A 252 -21.55 3.05 -2.70
C LEU A 252 -22.34 3.13 -1.38
N LYS A 253 -21.86 3.90 -0.41
CA LYS A 253 -22.57 4.11 0.87
C LYS A 253 -23.89 4.86 0.68
N ALA A 254 -23.91 5.85 -0.19
CA ALA A 254 -25.10 6.65 -0.48
C ALA A 254 -26.14 5.91 -1.34
N ASN A 255 -25.74 4.83 -2.02
CA ASN A 255 -26.60 4.04 -2.92
C ASN A 255 -26.52 2.55 -2.57
N PRO A 256 -27.19 2.10 -1.49
CA PRO A 256 -27.07 0.72 -0.98
C PRO A 256 -27.51 -0.36 -1.97
N ASP A 257 -28.43 -0.04 -2.88
CA ASP A 257 -28.95 -0.96 -3.92
C ASP A 257 -28.15 -0.93 -5.23
N ASN A 258 -26.85 -0.64 -5.13
CA ASN A 258 -25.95 -0.39 -6.27
C ASN A 258 -25.52 -1.64 -7.05
N ASN A 259 -25.79 -2.84 -6.55
CA ASN A 259 -25.31 -4.11 -7.13
C ASN A 259 -23.80 -4.09 -7.46
N TRP A 260 -22.98 -3.43 -6.60
CA TRP A 260 -21.53 -3.30 -6.74
C TRP A 260 -21.08 -2.74 -8.10
N THR A 261 -21.89 -1.86 -8.69
CA THR A 261 -21.64 -1.24 -9.98
C THR A 261 -21.67 0.29 -9.83
N LEU A 262 -20.58 0.95 -10.23
CA LEU A 262 -20.45 2.41 -10.19
C LEU A 262 -20.98 3.05 -11.48
N PRO A 263 -21.57 4.26 -11.40
CA PRO A 263 -21.78 5.08 -12.59
C PRO A 263 -20.45 5.48 -13.24
N GLN A 264 -20.45 5.69 -14.54
CA GLN A 264 -19.25 6.01 -15.30
C GLN A 264 -18.56 7.29 -14.80
N ASP A 265 -19.31 8.32 -14.42
CA ASP A 265 -18.75 9.57 -13.90
C ASP A 265 -17.98 9.38 -12.57
N ILE A 266 -18.37 8.40 -11.74
CA ILE A 266 -17.65 8.04 -10.52
C ILE A 266 -16.38 7.26 -10.84
N VAL A 267 -16.42 6.36 -11.83
CA VAL A 267 -15.23 5.68 -12.35
C VAL A 267 -14.23 6.71 -12.89
N ASP A 268 -14.69 7.65 -13.71
CA ASP A 268 -13.85 8.69 -14.31
C ASP A 268 -13.22 9.62 -13.24
N LYS A 269 -13.98 10.01 -12.22
CA LYS A 269 -13.45 10.78 -11.09
C LYS A 269 -12.41 10.00 -10.29
N THR A 270 -12.61 8.70 -10.13
CA THR A 270 -11.68 7.84 -9.40
C THR A 270 -10.35 7.75 -10.14
N ILE A 271 -10.35 7.41 -11.43
CA ILE A 271 -9.08 7.33 -12.19
C ILE A 271 -8.39 8.69 -12.30
N ALA A 272 -9.15 9.78 -12.44
CA ALA A 272 -8.59 11.14 -12.47
C ALA A 272 -7.76 11.45 -11.21
N LYS A 273 -8.19 10.98 -10.03
CA LYS A 273 -7.44 11.15 -8.78
C LYS A 273 -6.16 10.33 -8.75
N TYR A 274 -6.18 9.09 -9.23
CA TYR A 274 -4.99 8.25 -9.34
C TYR A 274 -3.94 8.87 -10.29
N LEU A 275 -4.38 9.30 -11.46
CA LEU A 275 -3.51 9.95 -12.45
C LEU A 275 -2.95 11.28 -11.93
N GLN A 276 -3.77 12.08 -11.25
CA GLN A 276 -3.34 13.34 -10.64
C GLN A 276 -2.24 13.11 -9.60
N ALA A 277 -2.40 12.13 -8.71
CA ALA A 277 -1.37 11.79 -7.73
C ALA A 277 -0.07 11.34 -8.40
N TYR A 278 -0.17 10.50 -9.43
CA TYR A 278 0.99 10.05 -10.19
C TYR A 278 1.74 11.22 -10.84
N GLU A 279 1.03 12.12 -11.52
CA GLU A 279 1.62 13.28 -12.18
C GLU A 279 2.27 14.24 -11.17
N MET A 280 1.60 14.51 -10.05
CA MET A 280 2.17 15.37 -8.99
C MET A 280 3.46 14.79 -8.43
N LEU A 281 3.51 13.48 -8.15
CA LEU A 281 4.68 12.82 -7.57
C LEU A 281 5.83 12.68 -8.55
N THR A 282 5.54 12.26 -9.77
CA THR A 282 6.57 11.89 -10.75
C THR A 282 6.92 13.00 -11.75
N GLY A 283 6.04 13.97 -11.94
CA GLY A 283 6.11 14.97 -13.01
C GLY A 283 5.86 14.40 -14.40
N LYS A 284 5.31 13.18 -14.50
CA LYS A 284 5.05 12.48 -15.78
C LYS A 284 3.56 12.17 -15.89
N SER A 285 3.04 12.17 -17.12
CA SER A 285 1.71 11.68 -17.45
C SER A 285 1.78 10.22 -17.95
N LEU A 286 0.69 9.45 -17.76
CA LEU A 286 0.51 8.08 -18.25
C LEU A 286 -0.46 8.01 -19.42
#